data_abde7b7657d3f602e6314afe4b80c8e3
#
_entry.id   abde7b7657d3f602e6314afe4b80c8e3
#
_cell.length_a   1.000
_cell.length_b   1.000
_cell.length_c   1.000
_cell.angle_alpha   90.00
_cell.angle_beta   90.00
_cell.angle_gamma   90.00
#
_symmetry.space_group_name_H-M   'P 1'
#
loop_
_entity.id
_entity.type
_entity.pdbx_description
1 polymer ?
#
loop_
_entity_poly.entity_id
_entity_poly.type
_entity_poly.pdbx_seq_one_letter_code
_entity_poly.pdbx_strand_id
1 'polypeptide(L)'
;MEEEVKQDAPETETQEERNTEECEETAEASAENTENPEDGETSEEKDKKGFFSGRKKEKKEDAVKAQINELQDKVMRQMAEFENFRKRSEKEKSAMFETGAKSVIEKILPVVDNFERGLATVPEDEKDAPFVDGMNKVYRQLLTELENLGVKPIEAVGKEFDPNFHNAVMQVENDELEPGTVAQELLKGYMYRDTVVRHSMVAVVQE
;
A
#
# COMPACT_ATOMS: atom_id res chain seq x y z
N MET A 1 -51.59 -12.09 -14.27
CA MET A 1 -50.56 -13.11 -14.55
C MET A 1 -49.22 -12.46 -14.34
N GLU A 2 -48.74 -12.54 -13.10
CA GLU A 2 -47.47 -12.01 -12.68
C GLU A 2 -46.50 -13.17 -12.63
N GLU A 3 -45.42 -13.11 -13.45
CA GLU A 3 -44.31 -14.07 -13.42
C GLU A 3 -43.18 -13.48 -12.57
N GLU A 4 -43.02 -14.05 -11.38
CA GLU A 4 -41.82 -13.83 -10.54
C GLU A 4 -40.61 -14.53 -11.16
N VAL A 5 -39.64 -13.74 -11.59
CA VAL A 5 -38.30 -14.23 -11.94
C VAL A 5 -37.44 -14.21 -10.68
N LYS A 6 -37.23 -15.37 -10.09
CA LYS A 6 -36.21 -15.61 -9.06
C LYS A 6 -34.83 -15.59 -9.75
N GLN A 7 -34.02 -14.59 -9.42
CA GLN A 7 -32.58 -14.59 -9.74
C GLN A 7 -31.83 -15.27 -8.57
N ASP A 8 -31.32 -16.46 -8.88
CA ASP A 8 -30.29 -17.15 -8.10
C ASP A 8 -28.98 -16.39 -8.25
N ALA A 9 -28.45 -15.86 -7.15
CA ALA A 9 -27.10 -15.31 -7.06
C ALA A 9 -26.16 -16.43 -6.58
N PRO A 10 -25.03 -16.71 -7.26
CA PRO A 10 -24.04 -17.66 -6.74
C PRO A 10 -23.28 -17.04 -5.56
N GLU A 11 -23.30 -17.74 -4.43
CA GLU A 11 -22.48 -17.47 -3.26
C GLU A 11 -21.00 -17.64 -3.66
N THR A 12 -20.26 -16.55 -3.69
CA THR A 12 -18.80 -16.57 -3.80
C THR A 12 -18.22 -16.85 -2.43
N GLU A 13 -17.93 -18.13 -2.16
CA GLU A 13 -17.04 -18.52 -1.05
C GLU A 13 -15.69 -17.84 -1.24
N THR A 14 -15.29 -17.04 -0.26
CA THR A 14 -14.03 -16.32 -0.28
C THR A 14 -12.85 -17.29 -0.11
N GLN A 15 -11.80 -17.10 -0.88
CA GLN A 15 -10.58 -17.92 -0.87
C GLN A 15 -9.88 -17.99 0.50
N GLU A 16 -10.31 -17.20 1.47
CA GLU A 16 -9.80 -17.23 2.85
C GLU A 16 -10.29 -18.44 3.65
N GLU A 17 -11.50 -18.95 3.40
CA GLU A 17 -12.04 -20.11 4.13
C GLU A 17 -11.37 -21.42 3.69
N ARG A 18 -10.94 -21.53 2.43
CA ARG A 18 -10.21 -22.72 1.93
C ARG A 18 -8.80 -22.87 2.52
N ASN A 19 -8.17 -21.74 2.87
CA ASN A 19 -6.79 -21.77 3.37
C ASN A 19 -6.69 -22.11 4.86
N THR A 20 -7.80 -22.04 5.60
CA THR A 20 -7.85 -22.43 7.02
C THR A 20 -8.12 -23.93 7.18
N GLU A 21 -8.88 -24.57 6.29
CA GLU A 21 -9.13 -26.02 6.33
C GLU A 21 -7.90 -26.83 5.91
N GLU A 22 -7.10 -26.38 4.93
CA GLU A 22 -5.85 -27.04 4.54
C GLU A 22 -4.74 -26.98 5.63
N CYS A 23 -4.78 -25.99 6.53
CA CYS A 23 -3.82 -25.92 7.65
C CYS A 23 -4.20 -26.79 8.85
N GLU A 24 -5.46 -27.14 9.04
CA GLU A 24 -5.89 -28.04 10.14
C GLU A 24 -5.67 -29.53 9.78
N GLU A 25 -5.87 -29.90 8.52
CA GLU A 25 -5.71 -31.30 8.07
C GLU A 25 -4.23 -31.78 8.06
N THR A 26 -3.25 -30.86 7.97
CA THR A 26 -1.81 -31.19 8.04
C THR A 26 -1.26 -31.26 9.46
N ALA A 27 -2.01 -30.80 10.47
CA ALA A 27 -1.58 -30.83 11.87
C ALA A 27 -1.97 -32.14 12.58
N GLU A 28 -3.02 -32.84 12.12
CA GLU A 28 -3.46 -34.12 12.73
C GLU A 28 -2.69 -35.35 12.22
N ALA A 29 -2.02 -35.27 11.06
CA ALA A 29 -1.32 -36.41 10.46
C ALA A 29 0.06 -36.71 11.06
N SER A 30 0.60 -35.93 12.01
CA SER A 30 1.95 -36.11 12.57
C SER A 30 2.01 -36.61 14.03
N ALA A 31 0.87 -36.97 14.62
CA ALA A 31 0.80 -37.39 16.04
C ALA A 31 0.68 -38.90 16.29
N GLU A 32 0.65 -39.76 15.28
CA GLU A 32 0.47 -41.20 15.46
C GLU A 32 1.64 -41.96 14.87
N ASN A 33 2.74 -42.11 15.62
CA ASN A 33 3.62 -43.28 15.58
C ASN A 33 4.72 -43.25 16.67
N THR A 34 4.36 -43.64 17.90
CA THR A 34 5.31 -44.15 18.89
C THR A 34 4.65 -45.30 19.65
N GLU A 35 4.60 -46.46 19.05
CA GLU A 35 4.41 -47.69 19.82
C GLU A 35 5.77 -48.40 19.95
N ASN A 36 6.09 -48.63 21.21
CA ASN A 36 7.20 -49.40 21.77
C ASN A 36 6.80 -50.88 21.83
N PRO A 37 7.64 -51.82 21.46
CA PRO A 37 7.47 -53.17 21.97
C PRO A 37 8.52 -53.47 23.02
N GLU A 38 8.01 -53.77 24.21
CA GLU A 38 8.72 -54.50 25.28
C GLU A 38 8.88 -55.99 24.95
N ASP A 39 9.87 -56.54 25.67
CA ASP A 39 10.06 -57.91 26.14
C ASP A 39 10.75 -58.96 25.30
N GLY A 40 11.75 -59.56 25.97
CA GLY A 40 12.44 -60.80 25.62
C GLY A 40 13.77 -60.97 26.32
N GLU A 41 13.70 -61.44 27.59
CA GLU A 41 14.88 -61.91 28.37
C GLU A 41 15.71 -62.97 27.64
N THR A 42 16.99 -62.90 27.78
CA THR A 42 17.79 -64.03 28.41
C THR A 42 19.23 -63.64 28.65
N SER A 43 19.68 -64.11 29.76
CA SER A 43 20.91 -64.07 30.52
C SER A 43 22.23 -64.39 29.80
N GLU A 44 23.29 -63.81 30.46
CA GLU A 44 24.66 -64.29 30.52
C GLU A 44 25.62 -64.09 29.33
N GLU A 45 26.38 -63.02 29.44
CA GLU A 45 27.84 -63.03 29.33
C GLU A 45 28.45 -61.71 29.81
N LYS A 46 29.02 -61.74 30.98
CA LYS A 46 29.81 -60.66 31.59
C LYS A 46 31.18 -60.57 30.92
N ASP A 47 31.66 -59.33 30.93
CA ASP A 47 33.03 -58.88 30.75
C ASP A 47 33.60 -58.87 29.32
N LYS A 48 33.48 -57.69 28.73
CA LYS A 48 34.46 -56.97 27.90
C LYS A 48 33.85 -55.92 26.96
N LYS A 49 32.73 -55.31 27.29
CA LYS A 49 32.06 -54.29 26.40
C LYS A 49 31.93 -52.90 27.00
N GLY A 50 32.54 -52.60 28.15
CA GLY A 50 32.35 -51.30 28.83
C GLY A 50 33.07 -50.09 28.23
N PHE A 51 34.10 -50.27 27.40
CA PHE A 51 34.96 -49.19 26.93
C PHE A 51 34.57 -48.64 25.53
N PHE A 52 33.85 -49.40 24.72
CA PHE A 52 33.43 -48.98 23.37
C PHE A 52 32.04 -48.37 23.30
N SER A 53 31.20 -48.57 24.31
CA SER A 53 29.81 -48.05 24.34
C SER A 53 29.75 -46.57 24.67
N GLY A 54 30.63 -46.03 25.51
CA GLY A 54 30.69 -44.63 25.87
C GLY A 54 31.02 -43.70 24.67
N ARG A 55 32.00 -44.09 23.89
CA ARG A 55 32.48 -43.32 22.74
C ARG A 55 31.48 -43.27 21.57
N LYS A 56 30.56 -44.20 21.47
CA LYS A 56 29.51 -44.24 20.44
C LYS A 56 28.29 -43.46 20.86
N LYS A 57 28.02 -43.30 22.19
CA LYS A 57 26.98 -42.39 22.72
C LYS A 57 27.39 -40.95 22.61
N GLU A 58 28.63 -40.58 23.03
CA GLU A 58 29.13 -39.20 22.89
C GLU A 58 29.11 -38.73 21.44
N LYS A 59 29.55 -39.54 20.47
CA LYS A 59 29.49 -39.17 19.04
C LYS A 59 28.07 -39.00 18.50
N LYS A 60 27.08 -39.71 19.07
CA LYS A 60 25.67 -39.51 18.69
C LYS A 60 25.08 -38.25 19.32
N GLU A 61 25.43 -37.95 20.57
CA GLU A 61 25.00 -36.72 21.26
C GLU A 61 25.61 -35.48 20.61
N ASP A 62 26.87 -35.54 20.21
CA ASP A 62 27.51 -34.43 19.49
C ASP A 62 26.91 -34.20 18.09
N ALA A 63 26.56 -35.28 17.38
CA ALA A 63 25.89 -35.19 16.09
C ALA A 63 24.47 -34.60 16.22
N VAL A 64 23.73 -34.99 17.27
CA VAL A 64 22.38 -34.41 17.54
C VAL A 64 22.49 -32.94 17.93
N LYS A 65 23.46 -32.57 18.77
CA LYS A 65 23.71 -31.16 19.12
C LYS A 65 24.07 -30.33 17.88
N ALA A 66 24.90 -30.85 16.99
CA ALA A 66 25.22 -30.16 15.73
C ALA A 66 23.99 -29.95 14.85
N GLN A 67 23.10 -30.95 14.75
CA GLN A 67 21.83 -30.83 14.02
C GLN A 67 20.88 -29.81 14.65
N ILE A 68 20.80 -29.80 15.99
CA ILE A 68 19.98 -28.80 16.72
C ILE A 68 20.49 -27.39 16.43
N ASN A 69 21.80 -27.17 16.51
CA ASN A 69 22.39 -25.86 16.20
C ASN A 69 22.13 -25.43 14.74
N GLU A 70 22.29 -26.37 13.79
CA GLU A 70 22.01 -26.10 12.38
C GLU A 70 20.54 -25.74 12.14
N LEU A 71 19.60 -26.45 12.82
CA LEU A 71 18.18 -26.14 12.75
C LEU A 71 17.84 -24.78 13.40
N GLN A 72 18.47 -24.48 14.53
CA GLN A 72 18.32 -23.18 15.19
C GLN A 72 18.82 -22.04 14.29
N ASP A 73 19.98 -22.20 13.66
CA ASP A 73 20.50 -21.22 12.70
C ASP A 73 19.57 -21.03 11.49
N LYS A 74 18.99 -22.12 10.98
CA LYS A 74 17.98 -22.06 9.91
C LYS A 74 16.74 -21.31 10.35
N VAL A 75 16.20 -21.63 11.54
CA VAL A 75 15.02 -20.93 12.08
C VAL A 75 15.31 -19.45 12.27
N MET A 76 16.44 -19.09 12.87
CA MET A 76 16.83 -17.69 13.06
C MET A 76 16.92 -16.94 11.73
N ARG A 77 17.52 -17.57 10.71
CA ARG A 77 17.60 -16.97 9.37
C ARG A 77 16.21 -16.81 8.75
N GLN A 78 15.35 -17.82 8.80
CA GLN A 78 13.99 -17.74 8.28
C GLN A 78 13.16 -16.68 8.99
N MET A 79 13.30 -16.54 10.31
CA MET A 79 12.63 -15.48 11.05
C MET A 79 13.08 -14.09 10.58
N ALA A 80 14.39 -13.88 10.38
CA ALA A 80 14.91 -12.62 9.88
C ALA A 80 14.44 -12.33 8.44
N GLU A 81 14.41 -13.34 7.58
CA GLU A 81 13.88 -13.22 6.20
C GLU A 81 12.38 -12.89 6.22
N PHE A 82 11.61 -13.54 7.09
CA PHE A 82 10.18 -13.29 7.23
C PHE A 82 9.88 -11.87 7.74
N GLU A 83 10.64 -11.39 8.73
CA GLU A 83 10.51 -10.00 9.20
C GLU A 83 10.83 -8.99 8.09
N ASN A 84 11.87 -9.23 7.30
CA ASN A 84 12.23 -8.39 6.17
C ASN A 84 11.13 -8.42 5.08
N PHE A 85 10.60 -9.60 4.79
CA PHE A 85 9.49 -9.76 3.85
C PHE A 85 8.24 -9.00 4.33
N ARG A 86 7.88 -9.15 5.60
CA ARG A 86 6.73 -8.46 6.20
C ARG A 86 6.86 -6.94 6.08
N LYS A 87 8.03 -6.39 6.47
CA LYS A 87 8.29 -4.95 6.35
C LYS A 87 8.20 -4.46 4.90
N ARG A 88 8.71 -5.24 3.96
CA ARG A 88 8.61 -4.91 2.54
C ARG A 88 7.18 -4.97 2.05
N SER A 89 6.44 -6.01 2.38
CA SER A 89 5.04 -6.19 2.01
C SER A 89 4.13 -5.07 2.57
N GLU A 90 4.37 -4.63 3.80
CA GLU A 90 3.64 -3.50 4.39
C GLU A 90 3.91 -2.20 3.64
N LYS A 91 5.17 -1.94 3.24
CA LYS A 91 5.52 -0.78 2.42
C LYS A 91 4.90 -0.85 1.02
N GLU A 92 4.93 -2.01 0.40
CA GLU A 92 4.32 -2.23 -0.92
C GLU A 92 2.80 -2.00 -0.87
N LYS A 93 2.12 -2.50 0.16
CA LYS A 93 0.68 -2.27 0.36
C LYS A 93 0.34 -0.80 0.53
N SER A 94 1.10 -0.06 1.34
CA SER A 94 0.88 1.39 1.51
C SER A 94 1.13 2.16 0.21
N ALA A 95 2.19 1.84 -0.53
CA ALA A 95 2.48 2.45 -1.82
C ALA A 95 1.40 2.14 -2.88
N MET A 96 0.87 0.92 -2.90
CA MET A 96 -0.24 0.55 -3.78
C MET A 96 -1.51 1.34 -3.44
N PHE A 97 -1.82 1.51 -2.15
CA PHE A 97 -2.95 2.33 -1.71
C PHE A 97 -2.80 3.79 -2.13
N GLU A 98 -1.62 4.38 -1.94
CA GLU A 98 -1.33 5.75 -2.34
C GLU A 98 -1.42 5.93 -3.87
N THR A 99 -0.91 4.96 -4.63
CA THR A 99 -1.00 4.98 -6.09
C THR A 99 -2.47 4.89 -6.56
N GLY A 100 -3.28 4.03 -5.91
CA GLY A 100 -4.70 3.92 -6.19
C GLY A 100 -5.45 5.21 -5.87
N ALA A 101 -5.21 5.81 -4.70
CA ALA A 101 -5.80 7.09 -4.31
C ALA A 101 -5.42 8.21 -5.29
N LYS A 102 -4.12 8.32 -5.65
CA LYS A 102 -3.64 9.26 -6.66
C LYS A 102 -4.39 9.13 -7.98
N SER A 103 -4.57 7.91 -8.48
CA SER A 103 -5.28 7.66 -9.74
C SER A 103 -6.75 8.10 -9.70
N VAL A 104 -7.44 7.90 -8.57
CA VAL A 104 -8.82 8.37 -8.38
C VAL A 104 -8.87 9.90 -8.34
N ILE A 105 -7.98 10.52 -7.55
CA ILE A 105 -7.91 11.99 -7.44
C ILE A 105 -7.68 12.60 -8.83
N GLU A 106 -6.71 12.09 -9.60
CA GLU A 106 -6.40 12.56 -10.95
C GLU A 106 -7.63 12.55 -11.88
N LYS A 107 -8.53 11.56 -11.72
CA LYS A 107 -9.79 11.49 -12.48
C LYS A 107 -10.86 12.47 -12.00
N ILE A 108 -10.80 12.91 -10.75
CA ILE A 108 -11.73 13.88 -10.17
C ILE A 108 -11.31 15.31 -10.49
N LEU A 109 -10.00 15.63 -10.58
CA LEU A 109 -9.50 16.98 -10.83
C LEU A 109 -10.13 17.68 -12.04
N PRO A 110 -10.38 17.05 -13.20
CA PRO A 110 -11.08 17.70 -14.31
C PRO A 110 -12.50 18.18 -13.97
N VAL A 111 -13.16 17.55 -13.00
CA VAL A 111 -14.46 18.01 -12.52
C VAL A 111 -14.30 19.31 -11.73
N VAL A 112 -13.29 19.38 -10.85
CA VAL A 112 -12.93 20.61 -10.11
C VAL A 112 -12.62 21.75 -11.08
N ASP A 113 -11.79 21.50 -12.11
CA ASP A 113 -11.43 22.48 -13.13
C ASP A 113 -12.66 23.00 -13.89
N ASN A 114 -13.62 22.10 -14.20
CA ASN A 114 -14.87 22.49 -14.86
C ASN A 114 -15.75 23.35 -13.97
N PHE A 115 -15.81 23.09 -12.65
CA PHE A 115 -16.48 23.95 -11.70
C PHE A 115 -15.85 25.34 -11.65
N GLU A 116 -14.51 25.43 -11.55
CA GLU A 116 -13.79 26.71 -11.55
C GLU A 116 -14.07 27.50 -12.82
N ARG A 117 -13.93 26.85 -13.97
CA ARG A 117 -14.19 27.49 -15.25
C ARG A 117 -15.64 27.95 -15.39
N GLY A 118 -16.59 27.09 -14.97
CA GLY A 118 -18.01 27.44 -15.00
C GLY A 118 -18.33 28.65 -14.13
N LEU A 119 -17.82 28.67 -12.90
CA LEU A 119 -18.02 29.81 -11.98
C LEU A 119 -17.29 31.07 -12.45
N ALA A 120 -16.15 30.99 -13.12
CA ALA A 120 -15.43 32.12 -13.68
C ALA A 120 -16.14 32.76 -14.89
N THR A 121 -16.98 32.00 -15.59
CA THR A 121 -17.75 32.53 -16.75
C THR A 121 -19.07 33.21 -16.36
N VAL A 122 -19.46 33.18 -15.08
CA VAL A 122 -20.69 33.84 -14.61
C VAL A 122 -20.55 35.35 -14.68
N PRO A 123 -21.50 36.06 -15.33
CA PRO A 123 -21.51 37.52 -15.36
C PRO A 123 -21.59 38.13 -13.97
N GLU A 124 -21.07 39.35 -13.80
CA GLU A 124 -21.03 40.05 -12.50
C GLU A 124 -22.43 40.24 -11.89
N ASP A 125 -23.41 40.53 -12.73
CA ASP A 125 -24.82 40.75 -12.38
C ASP A 125 -25.55 39.47 -11.94
N GLU A 126 -25.03 38.29 -12.26
CA GLU A 126 -25.60 36.99 -11.87
C GLU A 126 -24.84 36.27 -10.76
N LYS A 127 -23.72 36.82 -10.27
CA LYS A 127 -22.90 36.21 -9.23
C LYS A 127 -23.68 35.94 -7.93
N ASP A 128 -24.67 36.82 -7.61
CA ASP A 128 -25.49 36.64 -6.41
C ASP A 128 -26.77 35.83 -6.65
N ALA A 129 -26.94 35.25 -7.84
CA ALA A 129 -28.07 34.39 -8.13
C ALA A 129 -28.06 33.14 -7.20
N PRO A 130 -29.25 32.75 -6.67
CA PRO A 130 -29.32 31.61 -5.74
C PRO A 130 -28.72 30.28 -6.28
N PHE A 131 -28.77 30.09 -7.58
CA PHE A 131 -28.19 28.96 -8.26
C PHE A 131 -26.65 29.02 -8.20
N VAL A 132 -26.04 30.16 -8.49
CA VAL A 132 -24.58 30.36 -8.44
C VAL A 132 -24.05 30.21 -7.01
N ASP A 133 -24.78 30.77 -6.03
CA ASP A 133 -24.44 30.57 -4.61
C ASP A 133 -24.49 29.08 -4.21
N GLY A 134 -25.51 28.37 -4.67
CA GLY A 134 -25.59 26.90 -4.48
C GLY A 134 -24.40 26.15 -5.08
N MET A 135 -24.02 26.48 -6.33
CA MET A 135 -22.86 25.89 -6.99
C MET A 135 -21.54 26.20 -6.28
N ASN A 136 -21.36 27.42 -5.82
CA ASN A 136 -20.21 27.86 -5.01
C ASN A 136 -20.08 27.03 -3.70
N LYS A 137 -21.22 26.76 -3.04
CA LYS A 137 -21.24 25.95 -1.83
C LYS A 137 -20.80 24.51 -2.12
N VAL A 138 -21.32 23.91 -3.19
CA VAL A 138 -20.92 22.54 -3.62
C VAL A 138 -19.43 22.51 -3.96
N TYR A 139 -18.94 23.48 -4.71
CA TYR A 139 -17.52 23.58 -5.06
C TYR A 139 -16.63 23.69 -3.82
N ARG A 140 -16.96 24.59 -2.88
CA ARG A 140 -16.22 24.74 -1.62
C ARG A 140 -16.22 23.44 -0.79
N GLN A 141 -17.39 22.79 -0.71
CA GLN A 141 -17.49 21.49 -0.02
C GLN A 141 -16.57 20.46 -0.67
N LEU A 142 -16.55 20.36 -2.00
CA LEU A 142 -15.67 19.44 -2.72
C LEU A 142 -14.19 19.69 -2.42
N LEU A 143 -13.76 20.97 -2.42
CA LEU A 143 -12.39 21.33 -2.05
C LEU A 143 -12.06 20.96 -0.60
N THR A 144 -12.98 21.23 0.33
CA THR A 144 -12.80 20.87 1.74
C THR A 144 -12.64 19.35 1.93
N GLU A 145 -13.45 18.55 1.22
CA GLU A 145 -13.32 17.09 1.29
C GLU A 145 -12.01 16.60 0.67
N LEU A 146 -11.55 17.20 -0.42
CA LEU A 146 -10.23 16.89 -0.98
C LEU A 146 -9.10 17.24 0.00
N GLU A 147 -9.20 18.38 0.68
CA GLU A 147 -8.24 18.80 1.70
C GLU A 147 -8.23 17.84 2.91
N ASN A 148 -9.40 17.41 3.38
CA ASN A 148 -9.56 16.39 4.44
C ASN A 148 -8.89 15.04 4.06
N LEU A 149 -8.92 14.68 2.78
CA LEU A 149 -8.23 13.50 2.25
C LEU A 149 -6.71 13.70 2.15
N GLY A 150 -6.21 14.93 2.33
CA GLY A 150 -4.80 15.28 2.23
C GLY A 150 -4.36 15.74 0.84
N VAL A 151 -5.32 16.14 -0.01
CA VAL A 151 -5.03 16.78 -1.31
C VAL A 151 -4.91 18.28 -1.09
N LYS A 152 -3.82 18.88 -1.54
CA LYS A 152 -3.56 20.33 -1.41
C LYS A 152 -3.28 20.95 -2.77
N PRO A 153 -3.79 22.14 -3.06
CA PRO A 153 -3.40 22.88 -4.25
C PRO A 153 -1.92 23.30 -4.15
N ILE A 154 -1.23 23.32 -5.27
CA ILE A 154 0.12 23.86 -5.38
C ILE A 154 -0.02 25.38 -5.56
N GLU A 155 0.56 26.15 -4.65
CA GLU A 155 0.60 27.62 -4.79
C GLU A 155 1.74 27.98 -5.75
N ALA A 156 1.40 28.36 -6.96
CA ALA A 156 2.37 28.66 -8.01
C ALA A 156 2.55 30.16 -8.25
N VAL A 157 1.49 30.95 -8.23
CA VAL A 157 1.52 32.37 -8.64
C VAL A 157 2.44 33.20 -7.73
N GLY A 158 3.33 33.97 -8.33
CA GLY A 158 4.28 34.82 -7.63
C GLY A 158 5.46 34.09 -7.01
N LYS A 159 5.62 32.79 -7.22
CA LYS A 159 6.76 31.99 -6.77
C LYS A 159 7.73 31.75 -7.93
N GLU A 160 8.98 31.42 -7.59
CA GLU A 160 9.96 30.97 -8.55
C GLU A 160 9.52 29.66 -9.21
N PHE A 161 9.80 29.51 -10.48
CA PHE A 161 9.45 28.30 -11.22
C PHE A 161 10.27 27.10 -10.73
N ASP A 162 9.58 26.06 -10.28
CA ASP A 162 10.17 24.78 -9.88
C ASP A 162 9.64 23.65 -10.79
N PRO A 163 10.50 22.99 -11.58
CA PRO A 163 10.10 21.90 -12.46
C PRO A 163 9.46 20.68 -11.74
N ASN A 164 9.69 20.52 -10.43
CA ASN A 164 9.09 19.44 -9.66
C ASN A 164 7.60 19.64 -9.41
N PHE A 165 7.11 20.88 -9.39
CA PHE A 165 5.73 21.23 -9.08
C PHE A 165 5.01 21.90 -10.24
N HIS A 166 5.75 22.60 -11.10
CA HIS A 166 5.22 23.44 -12.16
C HIS A 166 5.56 22.91 -13.55
N ASN A 167 4.66 23.13 -14.48
CA ASN A 167 4.87 22.88 -15.92
C ASN A 167 4.66 24.18 -16.67
N ALA A 168 5.75 24.80 -17.13
CA ALA A 168 5.72 26.02 -17.93
C ALA A 168 5.21 25.69 -19.34
N VAL A 169 4.05 26.24 -19.70
CA VAL A 169 3.43 26.03 -21.02
C VAL A 169 3.57 27.24 -21.92
N MET A 170 3.78 28.43 -21.34
CA MET A 170 4.02 29.68 -22.08
C MET A 170 4.93 30.62 -21.31
N GLN A 171 5.52 31.55 -22.02
CA GLN A 171 6.27 32.67 -21.48
C GLN A 171 5.48 33.95 -21.71
N VAL A 172 5.53 34.86 -20.75
CA VAL A 172 4.88 36.16 -20.80
C VAL A 172 5.88 37.25 -20.42
N GLU A 173 5.73 38.44 -21.02
CA GLU A 173 6.46 39.62 -20.61
C GLU A 173 5.71 40.27 -19.44
N ASN A 174 6.37 40.52 -18.33
CA ASN A 174 5.80 41.20 -17.17
C ASN A 174 6.91 42.00 -16.49
N ASP A 175 6.78 43.32 -16.49
CA ASP A 175 7.75 44.25 -15.90
C ASP A 175 7.67 44.31 -14.36
N GLU A 176 6.62 43.75 -13.75
CA GLU A 176 6.40 43.80 -12.29
C GLU A 176 7.00 42.62 -11.55
N LEU A 177 7.32 41.54 -12.25
CA LEU A 177 7.83 40.30 -11.66
C LEU A 177 9.24 39.99 -12.16
N GLU A 178 10.04 39.36 -11.32
CA GLU A 178 11.38 38.93 -11.69
C GLU A 178 11.34 37.84 -12.76
N PRO A 179 12.31 37.85 -13.71
CA PRO A 179 12.47 36.75 -14.68
C PRO A 179 12.53 35.37 -13.99
N GLY A 180 11.88 34.37 -14.60
CA GLY A 180 11.80 33.03 -14.02
C GLY A 180 10.70 32.85 -12.96
N THR A 181 9.93 33.92 -12.64
CA THR A 181 8.78 33.83 -11.70
C THR A 181 7.51 33.43 -12.45
N VAL A 182 6.64 32.71 -11.75
CA VAL A 182 5.31 32.34 -12.26
C VAL A 182 4.40 33.56 -12.25
N ALA A 183 4.07 34.06 -13.44
CA ALA A 183 3.17 35.20 -13.61
C ALA A 183 1.69 34.82 -13.44
N GLN A 184 1.30 33.68 -14.00
CA GLN A 184 -0.11 33.24 -14.00
C GLN A 184 -0.18 31.71 -13.95
N GLU A 185 -1.16 31.20 -13.23
CA GLU A 185 -1.55 29.79 -13.23
C GLU A 185 -2.73 29.57 -14.17
N LEU A 186 -2.53 28.77 -15.21
CA LEU A 186 -3.55 28.45 -16.20
C LEU A 186 -4.38 27.24 -15.78
N LEU A 187 -3.77 26.31 -15.06
CA LEU A 187 -4.42 25.13 -14.52
C LEU A 187 -3.80 24.79 -13.18
N LYS A 188 -4.62 24.65 -12.15
CA LYS A 188 -4.14 24.38 -10.79
C LYS A 188 -3.51 23.01 -10.68
N GLY A 189 -2.33 22.97 -10.07
CA GLY A 189 -1.68 21.73 -9.66
C GLY A 189 -2.17 21.26 -8.31
N TYR A 190 -2.05 19.97 -8.06
CA TYR A 190 -2.46 19.37 -6.79
C TYR A 190 -1.44 18.34 -6.32
N MET A 191 -1.23 18.31 -5.02
CA MET A 191 -0.42 17.30 -4.31
C MET A 191 -1.33 16.43 -3.45
N TYR A 192 -1.01 15.15 -3.36
CA TYR A 192 -1.59 14.23 -2.38
C TYR A 192 -0.51 13.84 -1.39
N ARG A 193 -0.63 14.29 -0.14
CA ARG A 193 0.42 14.18 0.88
C ARG A 193 1.74 14.75 0.36
N ASP A 194 2.75 13.88 0.13
CA ASP A 194 4.09 14.28 -0.34
C ASP A 194 4.32 14.00 -1.83
N THR A 195 3.28 13.56 -2.56
CA THR A 195 3.38 13.18 -3.97
C THR A 195 2.58 14.13 -4.85
N VAL A 196 3.21 14.64 -5.92
CA VAL A 196 2.51 15.43 -6.93
C VAL A 196 1.55 14.53 -7.71
N VAL A 197 0.26 14.90 -7.71
CA VAL A 197 -0.78 14.24 -8.51
C VAL A 197 -0.80 14.84 -9.91
N ARG A 198 -0.79 16.18 -9.98
CA ARG A 198 -0.78 16.95 -11.23
C ARG A 198 0.01 18.23 -11.01
N HIS A 199 0.95 18.52 -11.92
CA HIS A 199 1.71 19.77 -11.91
C HIS A 199 0.80 20.97 -12.26
N SER A 200 1.06 22.13 -11.68
CA SER A 200 0.41 23.38 -12.09
C SER A 200 0.90 23.76 -13.49
N MET A 201 -0.04 24.04 -14.40
CA MET A 201 0.31 24.61 -15.70
C MET A 201 0.40 26.12 -15.56
N VAL A 202 1.59 26.65 -15.82
CA VAL A 202 1.92 28.05 -15.51
C VAL A 202 2.47 28.80 -16.73
N ALA A 203 2.27 30.12 -16.70
CA ALA A 203 2.98 31.07 -17.54
C ALA A 203 4.12 31.68 -16.71
N VAL A 204 5.33 31.66 -17.23
CA VAL A 204 6.55 32.15 -16.56
C VAL A 204 7.01 33.43 -17.22
N VAL A 205 7.53 34.37 -16.41
CA VAL A 205 8.12 35.61 -16.93
C VAL A 205 9.38 35.29 -17.73
N GLN A 206 9.46 35.85 -18.94
CA GLN A 206 10.61 35.67 -19.82
C GLN A 206 11.87 36.29 -19.19
N GLU A 207 13.03 35.61 -19.39
CA GLU A 207 14.35 36.17 -19.02
C GLU A 207 14.73 37.38 -19.87
#